data_fce31dea05b454459b327c0fe2e7891f
#
_entry.id   fce31dea05b454459b327c0fe2e7891f
#
_cell.length_a   1.000
_cell.length_b   1.000
_cell.length_c   1.000
_cell.angle_alpha   90.00
_cell.angle_beta   90.00
_cell.angle_gamma   90.00
#
_symmetry.space_group_name_H-M   'P 1'
#
loop_
_entity.id
_entity.type
_entity.pdbx_description
1 polymer ?
#
loop_
_entity_poly.entity_id
_entity_poly.type
_entity_poly.pdbx_seq_one_letter_code
_entity_poly.pdbx_strand_id
1 'polypeptide(L)'
;MSLCCCFQLAEVLYFTGFLCSFFACLCCNTAFCLVSLQPLFSNFVIFLTPFVSLYIVIPFLSPLDLDLKKMLLSHPRFFNQLYAGMDPYSMVASFIIEALKPSLYTYEVAPVFTLVEEAVLKKMMELIGWKDGGDGIFNAGGSMSNMYAVNLARYRCCPDIKENGLSAAPHLVMFTSQECHYSISKAAALLGIGTKNVYAIPSDERGKMIPSALEEQILSAKSEGAVPFMVNATAGTTVLGAFDPIDEIADICEKHNLWLHVDACWGGAALVSSKHKHLLKGIHRADSVAWNPHKMLMACLQCSAFMVRDKTSLLQRCHSARASYLFQQDKFYDVSYDTGDKSVQCSRKPDAFKIWLMWKALGSRELEQRVDRALAMARYLAQEIKQREGFRLLMEPEYANICFWYIPPSLRNLPDGPELWGKLHKVAPVIKERMMKKGSMMVGYQPHGEKANFFRMIIISPQVSRQDMDFVLDEIHNLGKDL
;
A
#
# COMPACT_ATOMS: atom_id res chain seq x y z
N MET A 1 10.90 14.85 -43.68
CA MET A 1 10.33 13.54 -43.20
C MET A 1 11.37 12.43 -42.96
N SER A 2 12.67 12.68 -42.95
CA SER A 2 13.68 11.60 -42.92
C SER A 2 14.50 11.49 -41.63
N LEU A 3 14.66 12.52 -40.83
CA LEU A 3 15.43 12.43 -39.57
C LEU A 3 14.64 11.87 -38.39
N CYS A 4 13.35 12.10 -38.33
CA CYS A 4 12.50 11.62 -37.22
C CYS A 4 12.29 10.10 -37.26
N CYS A 5 12.19 9.49 -38.46
CA CYS A 5 12.06 8.03 -38.58
C CYS A 5 13.33 7.28 -38.27
N CYS A 6 14.50 7.86 -38.59
CA CYS A 6 15.79 7.22 -38.24
C CYS A 6 16.06 7.20 -36.73
N PHE A 7 15.66 8.25 -36.02
CA PHE A 7 15.75 8.27 -34.55
C PHE A 7 14.82 7.24 -33.90
N GLN A 8 13.59 7.12 -34.37
CA GLN A 8 12.64 6.12 -33.85
C GLN A 8 13.09 4.67 -34.10
N LEU A 9 13.67 4.39 -35.30
CA LEU A 9 14.23 3.06 -35.58
C LEU A 9 15.47 2.74 -34.75
N ALA A 10 16.36 3.71 -34.54
CA ALA A 10 17.51 3.53 -33.67
C ALA A 10 17.13 3.28 -32.22
N GLU A 11 16.11 3.97 -31.70
CA GLU A 11 15.59 3.75 -30.35
C GLU A 11 14.92 2.37 -30.18
N VAL A 12 14.16 1.90 -31.18
CA VAL A 12 13.56 0.57 -31.17
C VAL A 12 14.60 -0.53 -31.25
N LEU A 13 15.64 -0.36 -32.08
CA LEU A 13 16.76 -1.32 -32.20
C LEU A 13 17.62 -1.34 -30.94
N TYR A 14 17.83 -0.20 -30.29
CA TYR A 14 18.53 -0.14 -29.01
C TYR A 14 17.73 -0.79 -27.89
N PHE A 15 16.41 -0.57 -27.86
CA PHE A 15 15.49 -1.17 -26.91
C PHE A 15 15.37 -2.69 -27.07
N THR A 16 15.29 -3.19 -28.29
CA THR A 16 15.27 -4.64 -28.55
C THR A 16 16.61 -5.31 -28.26
N GLY A 17 17.73 -4.69 -28.60
CA GLY A 17 19.08 -5.16 -28.24
C GLY A 17 19.30 -5.19 -26.72
N PHE A 18 18.81 -4.18 -26.02
CA PHE A 18 18.83 -4.11 -24.56
C PHE A 18 17.99 -5.21 -23.91
N LEU A 19 16.74 -5.42 -24.41
CA LEU A 19 15.87 -6.50 -23.94
C LEU A 19 16.52 -7.88 -24.14
N CYS A 20 17.10 -8.14 -25.33
CA CYS A 20 17.79 -9.40 -25.59
C CYS A 20 18.99 -9.62 -24.66
N SER A 21 19.79 -8.60 -24.41
CA SER A 21 20.94 -8.66 -23.49
C SER A 21 20.49 -8.85 -22.04
N PHE A 22 19.40 -8.21 -21.63
CA PHE A 22 18.82 -8.33 -20.31
C PHE A 22 18.26 -9.75 -20.06
N PHE A 23 17.55 -10.32 -21.04
CA PHE A 23 17.04 -11.68 -20.94
C PHE A 23 18.13 -12.75 -20.99
N ALA A 24 19.16 -12.56 -21.80
CA ALA A 24 20.34 -13.44 -21.79
C ALA A 24 21.03 -13.41 -20.41
N CYS A 25 21.11 -12.27 -19.76
CA CYS A 25 21.68 -12.11 -18.44
C CYS A 25 20.82 -12.74 -17.33
N LEU A 26 19.49 -12.67 -17.43
CA LEU A 26 18.57 -13.35 -16.51
C LEU A 26 18.66 -14.88 -16.63
N CYS A 27 18.82 -15.40 -17.85
CA CYS A 27 18.96 -16.84 -18.09
C CYS A 27 20.30 -17.40 -17.58
N CYS A 28 21.37 -16.59 -17.55
CA CYS A 28 22.69 -17.04 -17.14
C CYS A 28 22.94 -17.01 -15.63
N ASN A 29 22.02 -16.49 -14.82
CA ASN A 29 22.07 -16.43 -13.34
C ASN A 29 23.41 -15.89 -12.74
N THR A 30 24.16 -15.08 -13.49
CA THR A 30 25.43 -14.52 -13.04
C THR A 30 25.25 -13.08 -12.54
N ALA A 31 25.42 -12.89 -11.23
CA ALA A 31 25.41 -11.57 -10.56
C ALA A 31 26.40 -10.55 -11.19
N PHE A 32 27.43 -11.03 -11.86
CA PHE A 32 28.47 -10.20 -12.49
C PHE A 32 27.98 -9.38 -13.70
N CYS A 33 27.01 -9.90 -14.45
CA CYS A 33 26.47 -9.21 -15.62
C CYS A 33 25.54 -8.05 -15.25
N LEU A 34 24.87 -8.11 -14.09
CA LEU A 34 23.97 -7.04 -13.61
C LEU A 34 24.75 -5.80 -13.13
N VAL A 35 25.93 -5.98 -12.54
CA VAL A 35 26.78 -4.88 -12.05
C VAL A 35 27.35 -4.06 -13.23
N SER A 36 27.69 -4.71 -14.33
CA SER A 36 28.23 -4.03 -15.53
C SER A 36 27.18 -3.25 -16.33
N LEU A 37 25.89 -3.56 -16.14
CA LEU A 37 24.78 -2.87 -16.80
C LEU A 37 24.21 -1.69 -15.97
N GLN A 38 24.58 -1.58 -14.70
CA GLN A 38 24.05 -0.55 -13.79
C GLN A 38 24.26 0.90 -14.29
N PRO A 39 25.41 1.30 -14.84
CA PRO A 39 25.59 2.64 -15.39
C PRO A 39 24.74 2.92 -16.64
N LEU A 40 24.55 1.90 -17.50
CA LEU A 40 23.71 1.98 -18.70
C LEU A 40 22.24 2.09 -18.33
N PHE A 41 21.82 1.34 -17.31
CA PHE A 41 20.46 1.39 -16.77
C PHE A 41 20.13 2.76 -16.15
N SER A 42 21.03 3.31 -15.36
CA SER A 42 20.85 4.62 -14.72
C SER A 42 20.72 5.74 -15.76
N ASN A 43 21.57 5.72 -16.79
CA ASN A 43 21.54 6.72 -17.87
C ASN A 43 20.28 6.60 -18.74
N PHE A 44 19.84 5.37 -19.04
CA PHE A 44 18.61 5.13 -19.82
C PHE A 44 17.34 5.55 -19.05
N VAL A 45 17.27 5.27 -17.76
CA VAL A 45 16.16 5.67 -16.90
C VAL A 45 16.13 7.18 -16.71
N ILE A 46 17.28 7.83 -16.54
CA ILE A 46 17.37 9.30 -16.43
C ILE A 46 16.97 9.96 -17.75
N PHE A 47 17.24 9.34 -18.89
CA PHE A 47 16.87 9.87 -20.21
C PHE A 47 15.37 9.70 -20.53
N LEU A 48 14.74 8.59 -20.12
CA LEU A 48 13.32 8.32 -20.38
C LEU A 48 12.36 9.11 -19.49
N THR A 49 12.73 9.39 -18.23
CA THR A 49 11.83 10.05 -17.28
C THR A 49 11.35 11.44 -17.71
N PRO A 50 12.17 12.34 -18.28
CA PRO A 50 11.71 13.61 -18.83
C PRO A 50 10.88 13.45 -20.10
N PHE A 51 11.25 12.50 -20.97
CA PHE A 51 10.61 12.31 -22.29
C PHE A 51 9.22 11.70 -22.21
N VAL A 52 9.03 10.66 -21.38
CA VAL A 52 7.73 9.99 -21.22
C VAL A 52 6.72 10.92 -20.55
N SER A 53 7.14 11.70 -19.56
CA SER A 53 6.26 12.69 -18.93
C SER A 53 5.90 13.85 -19.87
N LEU A 54 6.78 14.22 -20.79
CA LEU A 54 6.62 15.43 -21.59
C LEU A 54 5.98 15.20 -22.96
N TYR A 55 6.25 14.09 -23.64
CA TYR A 55 5.87 13.91 -25.04
C TYR A 55 4.62 13.07 -25.28
N ILE A 56 4.28 12.13 -24.42
CA ILE A 56 3.12 11.25 -24.62
C ILE A 56 1.81 11.85 -24.09
N VAL A 57 1.87 12.56 -22.96
CA VAL A 57 0.67 13.04 -22.27
C VAL A 57 0.26 14.45 -22.70
N ILE A 58 1.21 15.32 -23.02
CA ILE A 58 0.95 16.73 -23.33
C ILE A 58 0.08 16.95 -24.59
N PRO A 59 0.27 16.25 -25.73
CA PRO A 59 -0.56 16.49 -26.92
C PRO A 59 -2.03 16.14 -26.74
N PHE A 60 -2.35 15.19 -25.84
CA PHE A 60 -3.73 14.79 -25.55
C PHE A 60 -4.43 15.68 -24.54
N LEU A 61 -3.67 16.49 -23.80
CA LEU A 61 -4.17 17.29 -22.68
C LEU A 61 -4.20 18.79 -22.97
N SER A 62 -3.68 19.22 -24.15
CA SER A 62 -3.65 20.62 -24.54
C SER A 62 -5.03 21.29 -24.72
N PRO A 63 -6.15 20.58 -24.97
CA PRO A 63 -7.47 21.18 -24.99
C PRO A 63 -8.11 21.38 -23.59
N LEU A 64 -7.56 20.73 -22.56
CA LEU A 64 -8.01 20.89 -21.20
C LEU A 64 -7.11 21.95 -20.54
N ASP A 65 -7.63 23.13 -20.33
CA ASP A 65 -6.97 24.31 -19.72
C ASP A 65 -6.52 24.06 -18.26
N LEU A 66 -6.08 22.84 -17.99
CA LEU A 66 -5.58 22.36 -16.73
C LEU A 66 -4.06 22.29 -16.77
N ASP A 67 -3.39 23.08 -15.95
CA ASP A 67 -1.94 22.97 -15.71
C ASP A 67 -1.62 21.64 -14.97
N LEU A 68 -1.86 20.53 -15.69
CA LEU A 68 -1.72 19.17 -15.18
C LEU A 68 -0.31 18.82 -14.75
N LYS A 69 0.70 19.57 -15.19
CA LYS A 69 2.10 19.38 -14.78
C LYS A 69 2.30 19.54 -13.28
N LYS A 70 1.48 20.36 -12.64
CA LYS A 70 1.58 20.67 -11.21
C LYS A 70 0.81 19.71 -10.30
N MET A 71 -0.03 18.86 -10.89
CA MET A 71 -0.91 17.93 -10.14
C MET A 71 -0.54 16.45 -10.28
N LEU A 72 0.58 16.11 -10.93
CA LEU A 72 1.01 14.73 -11.11
C LEU A 72 1.45 14.12 -9.78
N LEU A 73 1.07 12.86 -9.55
CA LEU A 73 1.48 12.06 -8.38
C LEU A 73 3.01 11.97 -8.21
N SER A 74 3.77 12.12 -9.30
CA SER A 74 5.24 12.12 -9.31
C SER A 74 5.86 13.45 -8.88
N HIS A 75 5.07 14.53 -8.74
CA HIS A 75 5.60 15.81 -8.30
C HIS A 75 6.08 15.73 -6.83
N PRO A 76 7.29 16.20 -6.48
CA PRO A 76 7.83 16.08 -5.12
C PRO A 76 6.91 16.65 -4.02
N ARG A 77 6.15 17.72 -4.34
CA ARG A 77 5.20 18.38 -3.42
C ARG A 77 3.77 17.83 -3.51
N PHE A 78 3.61 16.60 -3.97
CA PHE A 78 2.33 15.90 -3.95
C PHE A 78 2.24 15.04 -2.67
N PHE A 79 1.56 15.55 -1.65
CA PHE A 79 1.46 14.94 -0.32
C PHE A 79 0.06 14.43 0.02
N ASN A 80 -0.80 14.29 -1.00
CA ASN A 80 -2.23 14.02 -0.80
C ASN A 80 -2.54 12.52 -0.58
N GLN A 81 -1.84 11.63 -1.29
CA GLN A 81 -2.14 10.20 -1.34
C GLN A 81 -1.03 9.35 -0.72
N LEU A 82 -1.42 8.19 -0.15
CA LEU A 82 -0.48 7.23 0.42
C LEU A 82 0.37 6.48 -0.62
N TYR A 83 0.13 6.71 -1.91
CA TYR A 83 0.85 6.10 -3.05
C TYR A 83 1.44 7.15 -4.00
N ALA A 84 1.80 8.30 -3.46
CA ALA A 84 2.49 9.34 -4.20
C ALA A 84 3.93 8.95 -4.54
N GLY A 85 4.48 9.61 -5.56
CA GLY A 85 5.80 9.30 -6.05
C GLY A 85 5.84 8.13 -7.04
N MET A 86 6.97 7.96 -7.70
CA MET A 86 7.20 6.90 -8.67
C MET A 86 8.69 6.54 -8.67
N ASP A 87 8.99 5.25 -8.58
CA ASP A 87 10.35 4.75 -8.73
C ASP A 87 10.65 4.45 -10.20
N PRO A 88 11.76 4.95 -10.77
CA PRO A 88 12.08 4.75 -12.17
C PRO A 88 12.34 3.29 -12.55
N TYR A 89 12.94 2.48 -11.67
CA TYR A 89 13.14 1.06 -11.96
C TYR A 89 11.82 0.29 -11.97
N SER A 90 10.92 0.63 -11.07
CA SER A 90 9.57 0.06 -11.07
C SER A 90 8.76 0.47 -12.31
N MET A 91 8.98 1.67 -12.83
CA MET A 91 8.39 2.14 -14.09
C MET A 91 8.91 1.35 -15.30
N VAL A 92 10.22 1.11 -15.37
CA VAL A 92 10.81 0.24 -16.41
C VAL A 92 10.24 -1.16 -16.34
N ALA A 93 10.09 -1.73 -15.14
CA ALA A 93 9.43 -3.02 -14.97
C ALA A 93 7.99 -3.01 -15.52
N SER A 94 7.24 -1.92 -15.31
CA SER A 94 5.89 -1.78 -15.86
C SER A 94 5.88 -1.76 -17.37
N PHE A 95 6.83 -1.08 -18.04
CA PHE A 95 6.96 -1.12 -19.49
C PHE A 95 7.27 -2.52 -20.03
N ILE A 96 8.17 -3.25 -19.35
CA ILE A 96 8.49 -4.63 -19.71
C ILE A 96 7.26 -5.52 -19.60
N ILE A 97 6.49 -5.40 -18.52
CA ILE A 97 5.24 -6.15 -18.31
C ILE A 97 4.24 -5.87 -19.44
N GLU A 98 4.02 -4.60 -19.83
CA GLU A 98 3.09 -4.27 -20.89
C GLU A 98 3.59 -4.76 -22.26
N ALA A 99 4.90 -4.67 -22.53
CA ALA A 99 5.49 -5.13 -23.79
C ALA A 99 5.40 -6.65 -23.98
N LEU A 100 5.60 -7.42 -22.91
CA LEU A 100 5.60 -8.89 -22.96
C LEU A 100 4.21 -9.50 -22.76
N LYS A 101 3.27 -8.75 -22.20
CA LYS A 101 1.88 -9.16 -21.95
C LYS A 101 1.73 -10.53 -21.25
N PRO A 102 2.52 -10.84 -20.19
CA PRO A 102 2.42 -12.11 -19.46
C PRO A 102 1.19 -12.16 -18.57
N SER A 103 0.74 -13.37 -18.24
CA SER A 103 -0.30 -13.61 -17.24
C SER A 103 0.10 -14.74 -16.30
N LEU A 104 0.06 -14.49 -15.00
CA LEU A 104 0.50 -15.41 -13.95
C LEU A 104 -0.60 -16.43 -13.57
N TYR A 105 -1.13 -17.20 -14.50
CA TYR A 105 -2.03 -18.31 -14.14
C TYR A 105 -1.36 -19.69 -14.29
N THR A 106 -0.50 -19.87 -15.29
CA THR A 106 0.32 -21.09 -15.42
C THR A 106 1.79 -20.73 -15.66
N TYR A 107 2.69 -21.62 -15.23
CA TYR A 107 4.14 -21.46 -15.38
C TYR A 107 4.55 -21.36 -16.85
N GLU A 108 3.97 -22.15 -17.74
CA GLU A 108 4.28 -22.15 -19.18
C GLU A 108 4.04 -20.80 -19.87
N VAL A 109 3.09 -19.99 -19.37
CA VAL A 109 2.76 -18.69 -19.92
C VAL A 109 3.68 -17.58 -19.40
N ALA A 110 4.16 -17.71 -18.16
CA ALA A 110 4.96 -16.67 -17.52
C ALA A 110 6.05 -17.24 -16.59
N PRO A 111 6.96 -18.11 -17.07
CA PRO A 111 7.85 -18.88 -16.22
C PRO A 111 8.74 -18.01 -15.34
N VAL A 112 9.42 -17.01 -15.91
CA VAL A 112 10.31 -16.11 -15.16
C VAL A 112 9.55 -15.30 -14.12
N PHE A 113 8.38 -14.81 -14.47
CA PHE A 113 7.58 -13.95 -13.58
C PHE A 113 6.97 -14.73 -12.42
N THR A 114 6.65 -16.00 -12.60
CA THR A 114 6.19 -16.92 -11.54
C THR A 114 7.29 -17.11 -10.49
N LEU A 115 8.52 -17.41 -10.93
CA LEU A 115 9.66 -17.54 -10.03
C LEU A 115 10.03 -16.23 -9.32
N VAL A 116 9.89 -15.10 -10.01
CA VAL A 116 10.08 -13.76 -9.41
C VAL A 116 9.05 -13.49 -8.32
N GLU A 117 7.78 -13.83 -8.55
CA GLU A 117 6.74 -13.67 -7.54
C GLU A 117 7.05 -14.49 -6.28
N GLU A 118 7.43 -15.76 -6.44
CA GLU A 118 7.82 -16.62 -5.35
C GLU A 118 9.02 -16.07 -4.55
N ALA A 119 10.07 -15.61 -5.26
CA ALA A 119 11.26 -15.06 -4.63
C ALA A 119 10.95 -13.78 -3.82
N VAL A 120 10.08 -12.91 -4.34
CA VAL A 120 9.67 -11.69 -3.64
C VAL A 120 8.81 -12.01 -2.43
N LEU A 121 7.81 -12.89 -2.57
CA LEU A 121 6.97 -13.31 -1.45
C LEU A 121 7.80 -13.94 -0.33
N LYS A 122 8.73 -14.83 -0.67
CA LYS A 122 9.68 -15.40 0.30
C LYS A 122 10.44 -14.33 1.04
N LYS A 123 10.98 -13.33 0.32
CA LYS A 123 11.73 -12.22 0.93
C LYS A 123 10.86 -11.36 1.84
N MET A 124 9.61 -11.10 1.47
CA MET A 124 8.66 -10.37 2.31
C MET A 124 8.29 -11.15 3.59
N MET A 125 8.09 -12.47 3.47
CA MET A 125 7.83 -13.36 4.62
C MET A 125 9.01 -13.42 5.60
N GLU A 126 10.25 -13.42 5.10
CA GLU A 126 11.46 -13.31 5.93
C GLU A 126 11.46 -12.01 6.76
N LEU A 127 11.04 -10.89 6.17
CA LEU A 127 10.94 -9.59 6.88
C LEU A 127 9.82 -9.57 7.91
N ILE A 128 8.71 -10.27 7.68
CA ILE A 128 7.64 -10.48 8.66
C ILE A 128 8.13 -11.33 9.84
N GLY A 129 9.15 -12.16 9.62
CA GLY A 129 9.70 -13.06 10.62
C GLY A 129 9.14 -14.48 10.56
N TRP A 130 8.51 -14.88 9.46
CA TRP A 130 8.04 -16.25 9.24
C TRP A 130 9.21 -17.13 8.77
N LYS A 131 9.97 -17.66 9.74
CA LYS A 131 11.19 -18.44 9.49
C LYS A 131 10.94 -19.70 8.66
N ASP A 132 9.78 -20.29 8.86
CA ASP A 132 9.39 -21.49 8.12
C ASP A 132 8.75 -21.18 6.77
N GLY A 133 8.59 -19.92 6.41
CA GLY A 133 7.89 -19.46 5.21
C GLY A 133 6.37 -19.48 5.36
N GLY A 134 5.69 -19.54 4.25
CA GLY A 134 4.24 -19.51 4.11
C GLY A 134 3.85 -19.61 2.65
N ASP A 135 2.64 -19.17 2.31
CA ASP A 135 2.15 -19.03 0.95
C ASP A 135 1.71 -17.59 0.69
N GLY A 136 1.47 -17.23 -0.55
CA GLY A 136 1.03 -15.88 -0.88
C GLY A 136 0.77 -15.65 -2.35
N ILE A 137 0.31 -14.43 -2.64
CA ILE A 137 -0.03 -14.01 -4.01
C ILE A 137 0.02 -12.49 -4.12
N PHE A 138 0.51 -11.97 -5.25
CA PHE A 138 0.29 -10.58 -5.64
C PHE A 138 -1.10 -10.42 -6.27
N ASN A 139 -1.76 -9.30 -5.98
CA ASN A 139 -3.15 -9.08 -6.38
C ASN A 139 -3.45 -7.61 -6.69
N ALA A 140 -4.71 -7.32 -7.04
CA ALA A 140 -5.18 -6.03 -7.52
C ALA A 140 -5.28 -4.90 -6.47
N GLY A 141 -4.49 -4.97 -5.41
CA GLY A 141 -4.43 -3.91 -4.39
C GLY A 141 -4.91 -4.36 -3.01
N GLY A 142 -4.64 -3.55 -1.98
CA GLY A 142 -4.90 -3.89 -0.57
C GLY A 142 -6.35 -4.27 -0.25
N SER A 143 -7.33 -3.68 -0.95
CA SER A 143 -8.73 -4.08 -0.79
C SER A 143 -8.97 -5.53 -1.19
N MET A 144 -8.30 -6.01 -2.25
CA MET A 144 -8.34 -7.40 -2.66
C MET A 144 -7.59 -8.27 -1.65
N SER A 145 -6.43 -7.84 -1.16
CA SER A 145 -5.69 -8.55 -0.09
C SER A 145 -6.56 -8.77 1.15
N ASN A 146 -7.30 -7.75 1.58
CA ASN A 146 -8.22 -7.86 2.71
C ASN A 146 -9.40 -8.81 2.41
N MET A 147 -9.90 -8.85 1.16
CA MET A 147 -10.91 -9.84 0.75
C MET A 147 -10.37 -11.27 0.80
N TYR A 148 -9.13 -11.50 0.37
CA TYR A 148 -8.46 -12.80 0.52
C TYR A 148 -8.37 -13.20 1.99
N ALA A 149 -7.99 -12.27 2.88
CA ALA A 149 -7.88 -12.55 4.30
C ALA A 149 -9.21 -12.98 4.91
N VAL A 150 -10.28 -12.21 4.65
CA VAL A 150 -11.62 -12.52 5.17
C VAL A 150 -12.13 -13.84 4.59
N ASN A 151 -11.90 -14.10 3.30
CA ASN A 151 -12.32 -15.34 2.66
C ASN A 151 -11.59 -16.57 3.23
N LEU A 152 -10.26 -16.47 3.43
CA LEU A 152 -9.47 -17.55 4.03
C LEU A 152 -9.85 -17.82 5.48
N ALA A 153 -10.00 -16.77 6.28
CA ALA A 153 -10.42 -16.89 7.68
C ALA A 153 -11.80 -17.57 7.80
N ARG A 154 -12.74 -17.13 6.98
CA ARG A 154 -14.08 -17.75 6.88
C ARG A 154 -14.00 -19.21 6.45
N TYR A 155 -13.23 -19.52 5.42
CA TYR A 155 -13.04 -20.89 4.92
C TYR A 155 -12.34 -21.77 5.96
N ARG A 156 -11.36 -21.27 6.70
CA ARG A 156 -10.73 -22.01 7.81
C ARG A 156 -11.74 -22.32 8.91
N CYS A 157 -12.61 -21.37 9.25
CA CYS A 157 -13.64 -21.53 10.27
C CYS A 157 -14.72 -22.53 9.84
N CYS A 158 -15.20 -22.41 8.60
CA CYS A 158 -16.32 -23.17 8.04
C CYS A 158 -15.99 -23.57 6.60
N PRO A 159 -15.26 -24.68 6.37
CA PRO A 159 -14.85 -25.10 5.01
C PRO A 159 -16.03 -25.38 4.08
N ASP A 160 -17.13 -25.88 4.60
CA ASP A 160 -18.33 -26.28 3.84
C ASP A 160 -19.01 -25.08 3.15
N ILE A 161 -18.70 -23.86 3.57
CA ILE A 161 -19.21 -22.64 2.92
C ILE A 161 -18.83 -22.59 1.43
N LYS A 162 -17.68 -23.16 1.05
CA LYS A 162 -17.24 -23.18 -0.34
C LYS A 162 -18.23 -23.88 -1.26
N GLU A 163 -18.84 -24.96 -0.81
CA GLU A 163 -19.78 -25.79 -1.59
C GLU A 163 -21.23 -25.45 -1.29
N ASN A 164 -21.56 -25.24 -0.01
CA ASN A 164 -22.95 -25.11 0.46
C ASN A 164 -23.40 -23.65 0.64
N GLY A 165 -22.49 -22.67 0.46
CA GLY A 165 -22.81 -21.26 0.66
C GLY A 165 -23.03 -20.88 2.14
N LEU A 166 -23.38 -19.62 2.37
CA LEU A 166 -23.53 -19.05 3.73
C LEU A 166 -24.76 -19.55 4.49
N SER A 167 -25.74 -20.10 3.81
CA SER A 167 -26.95 -20.65 4.47
C SER A 167 -26.64 -21.84 5.38
N ALA A 168 -25.50 -22.50 5.17
CA ALA A 168 -25.02 -23.60 6.00
C ALA A 168 -24.07 -23.15 7.14
N ALA A 169 -23.74 -21.84 7.19
CA ALA A 169 -22.83 -21.30 8.19
C ALA A 169 -23.55 -20.85 9.46
N PRO A 170 -22.89 -20.91 10.62
CA PRO A 170 -23.38 -20.23 11.82
C PRO A 170 -23.35 -18.70 11.65
N HIS A 171 -23.88 -17.97 12.62
CA HIS A 171 -23.80 -16.50 12.63
C HIS A 171 -22.33 -16.04 12.83
N LEU A 172 -21.61 -15.86 11.72
CA LEU A 172 -20.20 -15.48 11.72
C LEU A 172 -20.02 -13.97 12.00
N VAL A 173 -19.12 -13.63 12.91
CA VAL A 173 -18.75 -12.24 13.22
C VAL A 173 -17.25 -12.03 13.22
N MET A 174 -16.80 -10.82 12.84
CA MET A 174 -15.41 -10.42 12.80
C MET A 174 -15.20 -9.07 13.47
N PHE A 175 -13.97 -8.81 13.90
CA PHE A 175 -13.60 -7.63 14.67
C PHE A 175 -12.51 -6.84 13.95
N THR A 176 -12.58 -5.52 14.04
CA THR A 176 -11.58 -4.62 13.46
C THR A 176 -11.52 -3.32 14.25
N SER A 177 -10.41 -2.57 14.15
CA SER A 177 -10.36 -1.21 14.71
C SER A 177 -11.40 -0.30 14.04
N GLN A 178 -11.94 0.65 14.78
CA GLN A 178 -12.75 1.74 14.19
C GLN A 178 -11.94 2.57 13.18
N GLU A 179 -10.60 2.56 13.27
CA GLU A 179 -9.68 3.23 12.36
C GLU A 179 -9.27 2.36 11.15
N CYS A 180 -9.85 1.19 10.98
CA CYS A 180 -9.54 0.29 9.88
C CYS A 180 -9.88 0.90 8.51
N HIS A 181 -9.27 0.36 7.48
CA HIS A 181 -9.62 0.72 6.11
C HIS A 181 -11.01 0.18 5.74
N TYR A 182 -11.84 0.99 5.06
CA TYR A 182 -13.21 0.64 4.66
C TYR A 182 -13.34 -0.67 3.85
N SER A 183 -12.24 -1.19 3.30
CA SER A 183 -12.22 -2.45 2.56
C SER A 183 -12.60 -3.66 3.40
N ILE A 184 -12.45 -3.61 4.72
CA ILE A 184 -12.88 -4.68 5.63
C ILE A 184 -14.41 -4.82 5.60
N SER A 185 -15.13 -3.73 5.77
CA SER A 185 -16.60 -3.73 5.66
C SER A 185 -17.08 -4.09 4.24
N LYS A 186 -16.36 -3.64 3.19
CA LYS A 186 -16.64 -4.06 1.82
C LYS A 186 -16.44 -5.56 1.60
N ALA A 187 -15.38 -6.13 2.16
CA ALA A 187 -15.10 -7.56 2.09
C ALA A 187 -16.23 -8.37 2.76
N ALA A 188 -16.68 -7.95 3.94
CA ALA A 188 -17.78 -8.59 4.64
C ALA A 188 -19.08 -8.53 3.84
N ALA A 189 -19.38 -7.37 3.21
CA ALA A 189 -20.56 -7.24 2.35
C ALA A 189 -20.47 -8.15 1.11
N LEU A 190 -19.33 -8.10 0.39
CA LEU A 190 -19.14 -8.85 -0.84
C LEU A 190 -19.16 -10.37 -0.62
N LEU A 191 -18.59 -10.82 0.50
CA LEU A 191 -18.51 -12.23 0.86
C LEU A 191 -19.78 -12.74 1.58
N GLY A 192 -20.82 -11.91 1.71
CA GLY A 192 -22.12 -12.28 2.26
C GLY A 192 -22.18 -12.35 3.79
N ILE A 193 -21.09 -12.02 4.50
CA ILE A 193 -21.08 -11.96 5.97
C ILE A 193 -22.01 -10.86 6.48
N GLY A 194 -22.09 -9.73 5.75
CA GLY A 194 -22.85 -8.54 6.11
C GLY A 194 -22.07 -7.56 6.98
N THR A 195 -22.26 -6.27 6.71
CA THR A 195 -21.52 -5.19 7.41
C THR A 195 -21.89 -5.07 8.89
N LYS A 196 -23.10 -5.48 9.28
CA LYS A 196 -23.52 -5.51 10.69
C LYS A 196 -22.76 -6.54 11.54
N ASN A 197 -22.14 -7.50 10.91
CA ASN A 197 -21.33 -8.55 11.54
C ASN A 197 -19.84 -8.21 11.59
N VAL A 198 -19.49 -6.96 11.25
CA VAL A 198 -18.16 -6.39 11.44
C VAL A 198 -18.21 -5.46 12.64
N TYR A 199 -17.63 -5.89 13.75
CA TYR A 199 -17.64 -5.15 15.00
C TYR A 199 -16.43 -4.21 15.07
N ALA A 200 -16.71 -2.90 15.06
CA ALA A 200 -15.70 -1.87 15.17
C ALA A 200 -15.30 -1.70 16.64
N ILE A 201 -14.07 -2.04 16.97
CA ILE A 201 -13.50 -1.91 18.31
C ILE A 201 -13.02 -0.48 18.51
N PRO A 202 -13.34 0.15 19.66
CA PRO A 202 -12.84 1.48 19.99
C PRO A 202 -11.33 1.58 19.93
N SER A 203 -10.84 2.77 19.55
CA SER A 203 -9.43 3.11 19.58
C SER A 203 -9.14 4.13 20.69
N ASP A 204 -7.87 4.15 21.13
CA ASP A 204 -7.35 5.14 22.07
C ASP A 204 -7.18 6.52 21.39
N GLU A 205 -6.69 7.51 22.15
CA GLU A 205 -6.45 8.88 21.66
C GLU A 205 -5.43 8.94 20.52
N ARG A 206 -4.61 7.90 20.35
CA ARG A 206 -3.63 7.77 19.27
C ARG A 206 -4.16 7.00 18.06
N GLY A 207 -5.43 6.57 18.08
CA GLY A 207 -6.07 5.82 17.02
C GLY A 207 -5.68 4.34 16.95
N LYS A 208 -5.27 3.74 18.07
CA LYS A 208 -4.91 2.32 18.18
C LYS A 208 -6.05 1.54 18.80
N MET A 209 -6.35 0.36 18.27
CA MET A 209 -7.34 -0.55 18.85
C MET A 209 -7.03 -0.80 20.35
N ILE A 210 -8.07 -0.77 21.18
CA ILE A 210 -7.97 -1.06 22.62
C ILE A 210 -8.15 -2.58 22.81
N PRO A 211 -7.09 -3.33 23.23
CA PRO A 211 -7.16 -4.79 23.36
C PRO A 211 -8.20 -5.29 24.35
N SER A 212 -8.38 -4.61 25.48
CA SER A 212 -9.41 -4.99 26.47
C SER A 212 -10.82 -4.87 25.89
N ALA A 213 -11.10 -3.82 25.14
CA ALA A 213 -12.40 -3.66 24.45
C ALA A 213 -12.62 -4.73 23.35
N LEU A 214 -11.54 -5.16 22.68
CA LEU A 214 -11.62 -6.29 21.75
C LEU A 214 -12.04 -7.57 22.47
N GLU A 215 -11.41 -7.90 23.59
CA GLU A 215 -11.73 -9.13 24.33
C GLU A 215 -13.14 -9.10 24.89
N GLU A 216 -13.57 -7.98 25.47
CA GLU A 216 -14.96 -7.78 25.92
C GLU A 216 -15.97 -8.01 24.81
N GLN A 217 -15.74 -7.44 23.64
CA GLN A 217 -16.64 -7.58 22.49
C GLN A 217 -16.68 -9.01 21.94
N ILE A 218 -15.54 -9.74 21.98
CA ILE A 218 -15.49 -11.17 21.62
C ILE A 218 -16.36 -12.00 22.57
N LEU A 219 -16.25 -11.75 23.88
CA LEU A 219 -17.01 -12.47 24.90
C LEU A 219 -18.52 -12.16 24.77
N SER A 220 -18.90 -10.90 24.55
CA SER A 220 -20.28 -10.50 24.28
C SER A 220 -20.86 -11.23 23.08
N ALA A 221 -20.16 -11.20 21.94
CA ALA A 221 -20.60 -11.86 20.72
C ALA A 221 -20.83 -13.38 20.93
N LYS A 222 -19.91 -14.05 21.67
CA LYS A 222 -20.06 -15.47 22.00
C LYS A 222 -21.29 -15.72 22.90
N SER A 223 -21.55 -14.85 23.87
CA SER A 223 -22.72 -14.97 24.76
C SER A 223 -24.05 -14.82 24.02
N GLU A 224 -24.05 -14.07 22.91
CA GLU A 224 -25.20 -13.88 22.00
C GLU A 224 -25.36 -15.03 20.98
N GLY A 225 -24.47 -16.04 21.03
CA GLY A 225 -24.50 -17.20 20.15
C GLY A 225 -23.86 -16.97 18.78
N ALA A 226 -23.17 -15.84 18.58
CA ALA A 226 -22.39 -15.60 17.38
C ALA A 226 -21.08 -16.37 17.42
N VAL A 227 -20.50 -16.64 16.25
CA VAL A 227 -19.21 -17.33 16.07
C VAL A 227 -18.15 -16.35 15.58
N PRO A 228 -17.31 -15.83 16.49
CA PRO A 228 -16.13 -15.07 16.12
C PRO A 228 -15.16 -15.90 15.28
N PHE A 229 -14.69 -15.36 14.14
CA PHE A 229 -13.77 -16.11 13.28
C PHE A 229 -12.48 -15.34 12.93
N MET A 230 -12.47 -14.01 13.02
CA MET A 230 -11.34 -13.19 12.57
C MET A 230 -11.24 -11.88 13.33
N VAL A 231 -9.99 -11.47 13.58
CA VAL A 231 -9.62 -10.10 13.98
C VAL A 231 -8.75 -9.49 12.89
N ASN A 232 -9.06 -8.27 12.48
CA ASN A 232 -8.20 -7.44 11.62
C ASN A 232 -7.52 -6.36 12.46
N ALA A 233 -6.22 -6.43 12.63
CA ALA A 233 -5.37 -5.38 13.17
C ALA A 233 -4.78 -4.53 12.05
N THR A 234 -4.63 -3.22 12.24
CA THR A 234 -4.10 -2.30 11.24
C THR A 234 -2.71 -1.82 11.64
N ALA A 235 -1.73 -2.04 10.77
CA ALA A 235 -0.38 -1.50 10.90
C ALA A 235 -0.22 -0.29 9.98
N GLY A 236 -0.41 0.90 10.53
CA GLY A 236 -0.46 2.15 9.79
C GLY A 236 -1.87 2.47 9.29
N THR A 237 -2.72 3.08 10.12
CA THR A 237 -4.07 3.50 9.73
C THR A 237 -4.02 4.56 8.63
N THR A 238 -5.04 4.58 7.77
CA THR A 238 -5.06 5.47 6.59
C THR A 238 -5.01 6.95 6.96
N VAL A 239 -5.65 7.33 8.06
CA VAL A 239 -5.76 8.72 8.49
C VAL A 239 -4.56 9.12 9.36
N LEU A 240 -4.39 8.44 10.47
CA LEU A 240 -3.46 8.82 11.53
C LEU A 240 -2.07 8.18 11.38
N GLY A 241 -1.96 7.10 10.59
CA GLY A 241 -0.73 6.31 10.52
C GLY A 241 -0.44 5.54 11.80
N ALA A 242 -1.46 5.28 12.62
CA ALA A 242 -1.34 4.57 13.89
C ALA A 242 -1.14 3.07 13.68
N PHE A 243 -0.44 2.43 14.61
CA PHE A 243 -0.20 0.98 14.62
C PHE A 243 -0.92 0.34 15.79
N ASP A 244 -1.85 -0.57 15.50
CA ASP A 244 -2.53 -1.35 16.52
C ASP A 244 -1.51 -2.19 17.33
N PRO A 245 -1.76 -2.50 18.60
CA PRO A 245 -0.87 -3.30 19.45
C PRO A 245 -0.96 -4.80 19.07
N ILE A 246 -0.31 -5.16 17.94
CA ILE A 246 -0.43 -6.48 17.28
C ILE A 246 -0.10 -7.63 18.25
N ASP A 247 0.90 -7.47 19.11
CA ASP A 247 1.35 -8.51 20.03
C ASP A 247 0.27 -8.84 21.07
N GLU A 248 -0.37 -7.83 21.65
CA GLU A 248 -1.47 -7.98 22.61
C GLU A 248 -2.75 -8.54 21.93
N ILE A 249 -3.03 -8.07 20.70
CA ILE A 249 -4.15 -8.59 19.91
C ILE A 249 -3.90 -10.07 19.56
N ALA A 250 -2.65 -10.46 19.26
CA ALA A 250 -2.29 -11.84 18.99
C ALA A 250 -2.54 -12.76 20.23
N ASP A 251 -2.25 -12.28 21.44
CA ASP A 251 -2.57 -13.03 22.67
C ASP A 251 -4.07 -13.34 22.78
N ILE A 252 -4.90 -12.35 22.46
CA ILE A 252 -6.37 -12.51 22.47
C ILE A 252 -6.80 -13.47 21.36
N CYS A 253 -6.24 -13.34 20.15
CA CYS A 253 -6.57 -14.23 19.03
C CYS A 253 -6.20 -15.69 19.34
N GLU A 254 -5.04 -15.94 19.93
CA GLU A 254 -4.60 -17.28 20.34
C GLU A 254 -5.52 -17.85 21.41
N LYS A 255 -5.86 -17.06 22.46
CA LYS A 255 -6.78 -17.45 23.54
C LYS A 255 -8.16 -17.85 23.03
N HIS A 256 -8.67 -17.15 22.02
CA HIS A 256 -10.03 -17.36 21.47
C HIS A 256 -10.05 -18.18 20.18
N ASN A 257 -8.90 -18.67 19.69
CA ASN A 257 -8.73 -19.40 18.42
C ASN A 257 -9.29 -18.63 17.21
N LEU A 258 -8.95 -17.36 17.10
CA LEU A 258 -9.36 -16.47 16.02
C LEU A 258 -8.23 -16.30 14.99
N TRP A 259 -8.60 -16.13 13.72
CA TRP A 259 -7.66 -15.74 12.67
C TRP A 259 -7.19 -14.30 12.91
N LEU A 260 -5.89 -14.08 13.01
CA LEU A 260 -5.31 -12.75 13.06
C LEU A 260 -4.84 -12.33 11.65
N HIS A 261 -5.50 -11.34 11.08
CA HIS A 261 -5.02 -10.64 9.88
C HIS A 261 -4.40 -9.30 10.26
N VAL A 262 -3.25 -8.98 9.69
CA VAL A 262 -2.63 -7.66 9.82
C VAL A 262 -2.70 -6.92 8.49
N ASP A 263 -3.53 -5.89 8.43
CA ASP A 263 -3.51 -4.93 7.32
C ASP A 263 -2.31 -4.00 7.48
N ALA A 264 -1.19 -4.42 6.91
CA ALA A 264 0.06 -3.66 6.84
C ALA A 264 0.24 -3.00 5.46
N CYS A 265 -0.86 -2.77 4.72
CA CYS A 265 -0.81 -2.15 3.40
C CYS A 265 -0.04 -0.83 3.38
N TRP A 266 -0.13 -0.05 4.45
CA TRP A 266 0.61 1.20 4.59
C TRP A 266 1.89 1.02 5.41
N GLY A 267 1.78 0.52 6.62
CA GLY A 267 2.89 0.45 7.57
C GLY A 267 3.89 -0.68 7.32
N GLY A 268 3.56 -1.67 6.46
CA GLY A 268 4.43 -2.82 6.18
C GLY A 268 5.83 -2.44 5.70
N ALA A 269 5.98 -1.29 5.04
CA ALA A 269 7.28 -0.78 4.62
C ALA A 269 8.24 -0.50 5.80
N ALA A 270 7.75 -0.30 7.01
CA ALA A 270 8.61 -0.17 8.19
C ALA A 270 9.41 -1.43 8.50
N LEU A 271 9.00 -2.62 7.99
CA LEU A 271 9.74 -3.87 8.13
C LEU A 271 11.11 -3.86 7.44
N VAL A 272 11.30 -3.02 6.40
CA VAL A 272 12.60 -2.91 5.74
C VAL A 272 13.60 -2.04 6.53
N SER A 273 13.12 -1.29 7.53
CA SER A 273 13.95 -0.40 8.36
C SER A 273 14.30 -1.06 9.70
N SER A 274 15.58 -1.17 9.97
CA SER A 274 16.09 -1.63 11.26
C SER A 274 15.65 -0.74 12.42
N LYS A 275 15.46 0.57 12.17
CA LYS A 275 15.04 1.57 13.16
C LYS A 275 13.53 1.52 13.46
N HIS A 276 12.71 1.19 12.46
CA HIS A 276 11.26 1.36 12.52
C HIS A 276 10.46 0.06 12.53
N LYS A 277 11.08 -1.10 12.28
CA LYS A 277 10.41 -2.42 12.32
C LYS A 277 9.72 -2.73 13.66
N HIS A 278 10.16 -2.07 14.75
CA HIS A 278 9.54 -2.23 16.07
C HIS A 278 8.06 -1.79 16.10
N LEU A 279 7.63 -0.93 15.18
CA LEU A 279 6.23 -0.51 15.03
C LEU A 279 5.29 -1.70 14.72
N LEU A 280 5.85 -2.77 14.13
CA LEU A 280 5.11 -3.99 13.80
C LEU A 280 5.47 -5.15 14.76
N LYS A 281 5.80 -4.85 16.02
CA LYS A 281 6.04 -5.88 17.04
C LYS A 281 4.85 -6.85 17.10
N GLY A 282 5.11 -8.15 17.05
CA GLY A 282 4.07 -9.19 17.05
C GLY A 282 3.57 -9.63 15.67
N ILE A 283 3.93 -8.94 14.56
CA ILE A 283 3.41 -9.28 13.22
C ILE A 283 3.72 -10.71 12.77
N HIS A 284 4.81 -11.31 13.26
CA HIS A 284 5.17 -12.70 12.96
C HIS A 284 4.17 -13.74 13.48
N ARG A 285 3.30 -13.33 14.42
CA ARG A 285 2.22 -14.16 14.99
C ARG A 285 0.96 -14.14 14.12
N ALA A 286 0.84 -13.22 13.18
CA ALA A 286 -0.31 -13.13 12.29
C ALA A 286 -0.49 -14.39 11.45
N ASP A 287 -1.75 -14.78 11.18
CA ASP A 287 -2.09 -15.83 10.23
C ASP A 287 -1.98 -15.34 8.79
N SER A 288 -2.27 -14.05 8.55
CA SER A 288 -2.11 -13.41 7.24
C SER A 288 -1.72 -11.94 7.34
N VAL A 289 -1.03 -11.45 6.31
CA VAL A 289 -0.55 -10.06 6.20
C VAL A 289 -0.83 -9.54 4.80
N ALA A 290 -1.39 -8.33 4.71
CA ALA A 290 -1.46 -7.55 3.48
C ALA A 290 -0.39 -6.45 3.50
N TRP A 291 0.40 -6.33 2.40
CA TRP A 291 1.44 -5.31 2.30
C TRP A 291 1.50 -4.73 0.89
N ASN A 292 1.48 -3.38 0.78
CA ASN A 292 1.48 -2.68 -0.51
C ASN A 292 2.81 -1.95 -0.78
N PRO A 293 3.76 -2.56 -1.50
CA PRO A 293 4.97 -1.87 -1.95
C PRO A 293 4.71 -0.61 -2.79
N HIS A 294 3.56 -0.51 -3.45
CA HIS A 294 3.18 0.68 -4.23
C HIS A 294 2.80 1.90 -3.37
N LYS A 295 2.78 1.78 -2.02
CA LYS A 295 2.61 2.90 -1.11
C LYS A 295 3.97 3.48 -0.73
N MET A 296 4.44 3.30 0.49
CA MET A 296 5.69 3.89 1.02
C MET A 296 6.94 3.57 0.18
N LEU A 297 7.02 2.39 -0.44
CA LEU A 297 8.19 2.02 -1.25
C LEU A 297 8.14 2.56 -2.69
N MET A 298 7.04 3.20 -3.11
CA MET A 298 6.85 3.84 -4.42
C MET A 298 6.95 2.90 -5.63
N ALA A 299 6.76 1.60 -5.45
CA ALA A 299 6.57 0.71 -6.59
C ALA A 299 5.36 1.16 -7.42
N CYS A 300 5.43 1.05 -8.75
CA CYS A 300 4.32 1.48 -9.61
C CYS A 300 3.03 0.73 -9.29
N LEU A 301 1.91 1.44 -9.34
CA LEU A 301 0.57 0.89 -9.17
C LEU A 301 0.27 -0.14 -10.28
N GLN A 302 -0.32 -1.26 -9.92
CA GLN A 302 -0.50 -1.69 -8.55
C GLN A 302 0.59 -2.70 -8.19
N CYS A 303 0.95 -2.78 -6.91
CA CYS A 303 1.90 -3.76 -6.39
C CYS A 303 1.48 -4.05 -4.94
N SER A 304 0.73 -5.12 -4.73
CA SER A 304 0.10 -5.49 -3.46
C SER A 304 0.26 -6.98 -3.22
N ALA A 305 0.85 -7.36 -2.10
CA ALA A 305 1.03 -8.73 -1.69
C ALA A 305 0.04 -9.11 -0.58
N PHE A 306 -0.57 -10.28 -0.72
CA PHE A 306 -1.24 -11.00 0.35
C PHE A 306 -0.43 -12.23 0.70
N MET A 307 -0.11 -12.40 1.98
CA MET A 307 0.70 -13.52 2.49
C MET A 307 -0.04 -14.22 3.62
N VAL A 308 0.11 -15.53 3.69
CA VAL A 308 -0.51 -16.39 4.71
C VAL A 308 0.54 -17.33 5.31
N ARG A 309 0.52 -17.46 6.65
CA ARG A 309 1.41 -18.35 7.40
C ARG A 309 0.89 -19.80 7.37
N ASP A 310 0.66 -20.31 6.19
CA ASP A 310 0.20 -21.68 5.96
C ASP A 310 1.03 -22.37 4.89
N LYS A 311 1.35 -23.64 5.11
CA LYS A 311 2.07 -24.49 4.17
C LYS A 311 1.22 -25.66 3.65
N THR A 312 -0.04 -25.70 4.04
CA THR A 312 -0.94 -26.81 3.70
C THR A 312 -1.78 -26.51 2.47
N SER A 313 -1.34 -25.56 1.64
CA SER A 313 -2.05 -25.09 0.44
C SER A 313 -3.46 -24.56 0.73
N LEU A 314 -3.65 -23.91 1.89
CA LEU A 314 -4.94 -23.33 2.29
C LEU A 314 -5.47 -22.36 1.24
N LEU A 315 -4.57 -21.50 0.71
CA LEU A 315 -4.91 -20.52 -0.32
C LEU A 315 -5.51 -21.20 -1.57
N GLN A 316 -4.87 -22.26 -2.05
CA GLN A 316 -5.36 -23.04 -3.18
C GLN A 316 -6.66 -23.78 -2.82
N ARG A 317 -6.73 -24.49 -1.68
CA ARG A 317 -7.96 -25.20 -1.27
C ARG A 317 -9.17 -24.27 -1.18
N CYS A 318 -8.97 -23.03 -0.69
CA CYS A 318 -10.03 -22.06 -0.60
C CYS A 318 -10.53 -21.60 -1.98
N HIS A 319 -9.61 -21.29 -2.92
CA HIS A 319 -9.93 -20.61 -4.18
C HIS A 319 -10.02 -21.52 -5.39
N SER A 320 -9.44 -22.73 -5.34
CA SER A 320 -9.35 -23.63 -6.47
C SER A 320 -10.73 -23.99 -7.04
N ALA A 321 -10.84 -23.83 -8.38
CA ALA A 321 -11.96 -24.32 -9.18
C ALA A 321 -11.61 -25.60 -9.97
N ARG A 322 -10.34 -26.04 -9.92
CA ARG A 322 -9.83 -27.27 -10.57
C ARG A 322 -10.14 -27.32 -12.07
N ALA A 323 -9.96 -26.21 -12.77
CA ALA A 323 -10.24 -26.09 -14.20
C ALA A 323 -9.25 -26.94 -15.00
N SER A 324 -9.67 -28.15 -15.42
CA SER A 324 -8.81 -29.12 -16.09
C SER A 324 -8.23 -28.64 -17.42
N TYR A 325 -8.88 -27.69 -18.09
CA TYR A 325 -8.39 -27.10 -19.32
C TYR A 325 -7.22 -26.11 -19.12
N LEU A 326 -6.91 -25.69 -17.87
CA LEU A 326 -5.80 -24.82 -17.53
C LEU A 326 -4.73 -25.54 -16.68
N PHE A 327 -5.15 -26.39 -15.77
CA PHE A 327 -4.30 -26.98 -14.74
C PHE A 327 -4.17 -28.49 -14.94
N GLN A 328 -3.74 -28.89 -16.17
CA GLN A 328 -3.45 -30.28 -16.49
C GLN A 328 -2.31 -30.80 -15.60
N GLN A 329 -2.47 -32.03 -15.10
CA GLN A 329 -1.50 -32.65 -14.20
C GLN A 329 -0.38 -33.43 -14.94
N ASP A 330 -0.50 -33.61 -16.24
CA ASP A 330 0.42 -34.31 -17.13
C ASP A 330 1.39 -33.38 -17.90
N LYS A 331 1.54 -32.14 -17.44
CA LYS A 331 2.49 -31.16 -18.00
C LYS A 331 3.94 -31.64 -17.79
N PHE A 332 4.85 -31.23 -18.68
CA PHE A 332 6.26 -31.62 -18.65
C PHE A 332 7.09 -30.95 -17.54
N TYR A 333 6.49 -30.03 -16.76
CA TYR A 333 7.11 -29.30 -15.65
C TYR A 333 6.33 -29.54 -14.34
N ASP A 334 6.92 -29.17 -13.22
CA ASP A 334 6.27 -29.25 -11.92
C ASP A 334 5.06 -28.31 -11.84
N VAL A 335 3.87 -28.89 -11.85
CA VAL A 335 2.59 -28.16 -11.84
C VAL A 335 2.35 -27.35 -10.55
N SER A 336 3.16 -27.54 -9.51
CA SER A 336 3.10 -26.68 -8.31
C SER A 336 3.44 -25.22 -8.60
N TYR A 337 4.11 -24.94 -9.73
CA TYR A 337 4.35 -23.60 -10.24
C TYR A 337 3.12 -22.96 -10.91
N ASP A 338 2.05 -23.68 -11.15
CA ASP A 338 0.80 -23.14 -11.69
C ASP A 338 0.00 -22.42 -10.59
N THR A 339 0.26 -21.13 -10.42
CA THR A 339 -0.28 -20.33 -9.30
C THR A 339 -1.70 -19.80 -9.52
N GLY A 340 -2.29 -19.99 -10.71
CA GLY A 340 -3.61 -19.45 -11.05
C GLY A 340 -4.73 -19.95 -10.18
N ASP A 341 -4.67 -21.21 -9.74
CA ASP A 341 -5.72 -21.83 -8.91
C ASP A 341 -5.69 -21.38 -7.43
N LYS A 342 -4.67 -20.61 -7.04
CA LYS A 342 -4.60 -19.91 -5.74
C LYS A 342 -5.36 -18.57 -5.75
N SER A 343 -5.69 -18.07 -6.94
CA SER A 343 -6.24 -16.73 -7.16
C SER A 343 -7.72 -16.76 -7.50
N VAL A 344 -8.46 -15.73 -7.10
CA VAL A 344 -9.81 -15.47 -7.61
C VAL A 344 -9.77 -14.87 -9.03
N GLN A 345 -8.61 -14.40 -9.49
CA GLN A 345 -8.39 -13.87 -10.83
C GLN A 345 -7.75 -14.94 -11.71
N CYS A 346 -8.28 -15.20 -12.91
CA CYS A 346 -7.59 -15.99 -13.90
C CYS A 346 -6.40 -15.21 -14.48
N SER A 347 -6.68 -14.13 -15.22
CA SER A 347 -5.62 -13.27 -15.74
C SER A 347 -5.06 -12.36 -14.65
N ARG A 348 -3.75 -12.43 -14.40
CA ARG A 348 -3.08 -11.68 -13.36
C ARG A 348 -1.73 -11.14 -13.86
N LYS A 349 -1.52 -9.82 -13.67
CA LYS A 349 -0.26 -9.16 -14.02
C LYS A 349 0.86 -9.56 -13.06
N PRO A 350 2.12 -9.65 -13.51
CA PRO A 350 3.28 -9.96 -12.67
C PRO A 350 3.75 -8.75 -11.87
N ASP A 351 2.89 -8.21 -11.01
CA ASP A 351 3.15 -7.00 -10.23
C ASP A 351 4.35 -7.14 -9.28
N ALA A 352 4.69 -8.36 -8.87
CA ALA A 352 5.89 -8.67 -8.11
C ALA A 352 7.18 -8.26 -8.83
N PHE A 353 7.21 -8.29 -10.17
CA PHE A 353 8.38 -7.92 -10.95
C PHE A 353 8.74 -6.43 -10.78
N LYS A 354 7.76 -5.57 -10.52
CA LYS A 354 7.98 -4.14 -10.25
C LYS A 354 8.83 -3.90 -9.02
N ILE A 355 8.47 -4.53 -7.90
CA ILE A 355 9.24 -4.43 -6.65
C ILE A 355 10.53 -5.25 -6.74
N TRP A 356 10.55 -6.38 -7.45
CA TRP A 356 11.76 -7.17 -7.64
C TRP A 356 12.85 -6.39 -8.35
N LEU A 357 12.53 -5.77 -9.50
CA LEU A 357 13.49 -5.00 -10.28
C LEU A 357 14.01 -3.79 -9.49
N MET A 358 13.10 -3.08 -8.82
CA MET A 358 13.45 -1.97 -7.95
C MET A 358 14.39 -2.41 -6.81
N TRP A 359 14.08 -3.51 -6.14
CA TRP A 359 14.89 -4.04 -5.03
C TRP A 359 16.27 -4.52 -5.49
N LYS A 360 16.32 -5.18 -6.65
CA LYS A 360 17.60 -5.61 -7.26
C LYS A 360 18.48 -4.43 -7.64
N ALA A 361 17.89 -3.36 -8.18
CA ALA A 361 18.62 -2.17 -8.59
C ALA A 361 19.11 -1.32 -7.40
N LEU A 362 18.31 -1.13 -6.39
CA LEU A 362 18.58 -0.24 -5.26
C LEU A 362 19.26 -0.96 -4.08
N GLY A 363 18.98 -2.23 -3.89
CA GLY A 363 19.37 -2.98 -2.70
C GLY A 363 18.52 -2.66 -1.46
N SER A 364 18.61 -3.52 -0.45
CA SER A 364 17.84 -3.39 0.79
C SER A 364 18.20 -2.13 1.58
N ARG A 365 19.47 -1.71 1.53
CA ARG A 365 19.95 -0.51 2.24
C ARG A 365 19.30 0.77 1.73
N GLU A 366 19.15 0.93 0.42
CA GLU A 366 18.49 2.13 -0.13
C GLU A 366 16.99 2.15 0.19
N LEU A 367 16.32 0.98 0.16
CA LEU A 367 14.93 0.89 0.58
C LEU A 367 14.74 1.26 2.06
N GLU A 368 15.64 0.79 2.94
CA GLU A 368 15.68 1.21 4.35
C GLU A 368 15.86 2.72 4.49
N GLN A 369 16.82 3.30 3.76
CA GLN A 369 17.11 4.74 3.81
C GLN A 369 15.91 5.58 3.32
N ARG A 370 15.14 5.11 2.35
CA ARG A 370 13.91 5.79 1.89
C ARG A 370 12.88 5.89 3.00
N VAL A 371 12.63 4.78 3.70
CA VAL A 371 11.70 4.77 4.85
C VAL A 371 12.22 5.66 5.97
N ASP A 372 13.50 5.54 6.34
CA ASP A 372 14.12 6.34 7.39
C ASP A 372 14.03 7.84 7.09
N ARG A 373 14.29 8.23 5.84
CA ARG A 373 14.21 9.62 5.40
C ARG A 373 12.78 10.16 5.45
N ALA A 374 11.80 9.40 4.97
CA ALA A 374 10.39 9.79 5.02
C ALA A 374 9.94 10.08 6.45
N LEU A 375 10.27 9.18 7.40
CA LEU A 375 9.93 9.35 8.81
C LEU A 375 10.74 10.47 9.49
N ALA A 376 11.97 10.71 9.07
CA ALA A 376 12.75 11.86 9.54
C ALA A 376 12.15 13.19 9.08
N MET A 377 11.67 13.28 7.82
CA MET A 377 10.99 14.47 7.31
C MET A 377 9.63 14.68 8.00
N ALA A 378 8.91 13.60 8.29
CA ALA A 378 7.65 13.68 9.06
C ALA A 378 7.87 14.28 10.46
N ARG A 379 8.91 13.82 11.17
CA ARG A 379 9.30 14.40 12.48
C ARG A 379 9.74 15.86 12.38
N TYR A 380 10.52 16.19 11.36
CA TYR A 380 10.92 17.58 11.12
C TYR A 380 9.71 18.49 10.91
N LEU A 381 8.78 18.11 10.03
CA LEU A 381 7.55 18.89 9.79
C LEU A 381 6.71 19.03 11.06
N ALA A 382 6.59 18.00 11.87
CA ALA A 382 5.86 18.06 13.13
C ALA A 382 6.49 19.07 14.12
N GLN A 383 7.83 19.13 14.16
CA GLN A 383 8.55 20.13 14.96
C GLN A 383 8.30 21.56 14.45
N GLU A 384 8.39 21.78 13.14
CA GLU A 384 8.11 23.09 12.54
C GLU A 384 6.67 23.55 12.78
N ILE A 385 5.69 22.66 12.67
CA ILE A 385 4.28 22.94 12.98
C ILE A 385 4.11 23.46 14.41
N LYS A 386 4.81 22.89 15.39
CA LYS A 386 4.74 23.32 16.79
C LYS A 386 5.36 24.69 17.07
N GLN A 387 6.31 25.10 16.24
CA GLN A 387 7.04 26.37 16.40
C GLN A 387 6.39 27.52 15.64
N ARG A 388 5.54 27.24 14.63
CA ARG A 388 4.93 28.24 13.77
C ARG A 388 3.59 28.70 14.30
N GLU A 389 3.42 29.98 14.44
CA GLU A 389 2.15 30.60 14.84
C GLU A 389 1.02 30.26 13.85
N GLY A 390 -0.15 29.92 14.38
CA GLY A 390 -1.32 29.55 13.58
C GLY A 390 -1.34 28.11 13.10
N PHE A 391 -0.37 27.27 13.50
CA PHE A 391 -0.39 25.85 13.24
C PHE A 391 -0.57 25.05 14.53
N ARG A 392 -1.37 24.00 14.48
CA ARG A 392 -1.60 23.11 15.62
C ARG A 392 -1.64 21.65 15.16
N LEU A 393 -0.75 20.82 15.71
CA LEU A 393 -0.79 19.37 15.47
C LEU A 393 -2.07 18.77 16.05
N LEU A 394 -2.63 17.79 15.31
CA LEU A 394 -3.69 16.93 15.84
C LEU A 394 -3.13 15.98 16.92
N MET A 395 -1.99 15.38 16.61
CA MET A 395 -1.23 14.48 17.48
C MET A 395 0.20 14.33 16.97
N GLU A 396 1.10 13.77 17.80
CA GLU A 396 2.43 13.37 17.36
C GLU A 396 2.34 12.24 16.32
N PRO A 397 2.97 12.39 15.15
CA PRO A 397 2.94 11.37 14.13
C PRO A 397 3.72 10.12 14.57
N GLU A 398 3.11 8.97 14.48
CA GLU A 398 3.78 7.69 14.68
C GLU A 398 4.46 7.20 13.40
N TYR A 399 3.92 7.57 12.25
CA TYR A 399 4.42 7.21 10.94
C TYR A 399 4.58 8.45 10.04
N ALA A 400 4.36 8.33 8.74
CA ALA A 400 4.56 9.42 7.77
C ALA A 400 3.28 10.24 7.51
N ASN A 401 2.26 10.11 8.37
CA ASN A 401 1.02 10.89 8.32
C ASN A 401 1.12 12.06 9.30
N ILE A 402 1.15 13.29 8.81
CA ILE A 402 1.16 14.47 9.64
C ILE A 402 -0.21 15.15 9.54
N CYS A 403 -0.93 15.15 10.65
CA CYS A 403 -2.28 15.69 10.76
C CYS A 403 -2.24 17.00 11.58
N PHE A 404 -2.73 18.10 11.02
CA PHE A 404 -2.66 19.40 11.67
C PHE A 404 -3.75 20.36 11.19
N TRP A 405 -4.07 21.35 12.01
CA TRP A 405 -4.88 22.51 11.65
C TRP A 405 -4.00 23.70 11.31
N TYR A 406 -4.47 24.53 10.38
CA TYR A 406 -4.02 25.90 10.21
C TYR A 406 -5.13 26.82 10.70
N ILE A 407 -4.79 27.76 11.61
CA ILE A 407 -5.68 28.74 12.24
C ILE A 407 -5.36 30.11 11.65
N PRO A 408 -6.23 30.65 10.79
CA PRO A 408 -6.04 31.98 10.21
C PRO A 408 -5.94 33.10 11.27
N PRO A 409 -5.27 34.22 10.98
CA PRO A 409 -5.13 35.33 11.93
C PRO A 409 -6.46 35.81 12.54
N SER A 410 -7.54 35.84 11.74
CA SER A 410 -8.88 36.23 12.16
C SER A 410 -9.48 35.36 13.26
N LEU A 411 -9.03 34.10 13.39
CA LEU A 411 -9.57 33.10 14.32
C LEU A 411 -8.69 32.87 15.56
N ARG A 412 -7.45 33.38 15.59
CA ARG A 412 -6.47 33.07 16.67
C ARG A 412 -6.88 33.58 18.03
N ASN A 413 -7.66 34.70 18.08
CA ASN A 413 -8.14 35.29 19.32
C ASN A 413 -9.46 34.70 19.84
N LEU A 414 -10.06 33.77 19.11
CA LEU A 414 -11.25 33.10 19.58
C LEU A 414 -10.90 32.04 20.66
N PRO A 415 -11.71 31.95 21.72
CA PRO A 415 -11.52 30.88 22.72
C PRO A 415 -11.68 29.47 22.10
N ASP A 416 -10.97 28.50 22.65
CA ASP A 416 -11.12 27.11 22.23
C ASP A 416 -12.54 26.63 22.60
N GLY A 417 -13.39 26.47 21.60
CA GLY A 417 -14.80 26.15 21.76
C GLY A 417 -15.54 25.94 20.44
N PRO A 418 -16.85 25.64 20.50
CA PRO A 418 -17.65 25.29 19.31
C PRO A 418 -17.61 26.34 18.19
N GLU A 419 -17.51 27.63 18.54
CA GLU A 419 -17.43 28.69 17.55
C GLU A 419 -16.14 28.61 16.73
N LEU A 420 -14.99 28.48 17.39
CA LEU A 420 -13.70 28.32 16.73
C LEU A 420 -13.71 27.09 15.83
N TRP A 421 -14.12 25.94 16.34
CA TRP A 421 -14.10 24.68 15.61
C TRP A 421 -15.08 24.68 14.44
N GLY A 422 -16.26 25.31 14.57
CA GLY A 422 -17.21 25.47 13.48
C GLY A 422 -16.69 26.33 12.33
N LYS A 423 -15.96 27.42 12.63
CA LYS A 423 -15.28 28.25 11.62
C LYS A 423 -14.08 27.52 11.00
N LEU A 424 -13.27 26.86 11.82
CA LEU A 424 -12.08 26.14 11.40
C LEU A 424 -12.41 24.98 10.45
N HIS A 425 -13.59 24.37 10.61
CA HIS A 425 -14.07 23.31 9.72
C HIS A 425 -14.09 23.72 8.23
N LYS A 426 -14.26 25.01 7.94
CA LYS A 426 -14.34 25.59 6.59
C LYS A 426 -12.97 26.00 6.03
N VAL A 427 -11.93 26.12 6.85
CA VAL A 427 -10.62 26.66 6.46
C VAL A 427 -9.88 25.72 5.52
N ALA A 428 -9.72 24.45 5.91
CA ALA A 428 -8.96 23.48 5.11
C ALA A 428 -9.54 23.25 3.70
N PRO A 429 -10.87 23.13 3.49
CA PRO A 429 -11.48 23.04 2.16
C PRO A 429 -11.14 24.24 1.25
N VAL A 430 -11.22 25.47 1.76
CA VAL A 430 -10.93 26.69 0.99
C VAL A 430 -9.45 26.76 0.60
N ILE A 431 -8.55 26.49 1.55
CA ILE A 431 -7.10 26.44 1.27
C ILE A 431 -6.81 25.36 0.24
N LYS A 432 -7.45 24.19 0.33
CA LYS A 432 -7.30 23.11 -0.65
C LYS A 432 -7.73 23.55 -2.05
N GLU A 433 -8.84 24.22 -2.18
CA GLU A 433 -9.31 24.77 -3.46
C GLU A 433 -8.27 25.75 -4.05
N ARG A 434 -7.78 26.70 -3.24
CA ARG A 434 -6.77 27.68 -3.64
C ARG A 434 -5.46 27.00 -4.06
N MET A 435 -5.04 25.99 -3.29
CA MET A 435 -3.87 25.15 -3.58
C MET A 435 -3.97 24.46 -4.94
N MET A 436 -5.12 23.88 -5.25
CA MET A 436 -5.38 23.23 -6.53
C MET A 436 -5.37 24.23 -7.69
N LYS A 437 -6.02 25.39 -7.54
CA LYS A 437 -6.04 26.46 -8.56
C LYS A 437 -4.65 27.02 -8.82
N LYS A 438 -3.83 27.18 -7.80
CA LYS A 438 -2.45 27.68 -7.92
C LYS A 438 -1.49 26.62 -8.48
N GLY A 439 -1.76 25.33 -8.19
CA GLY A 439 -0.94 24.18 -8.61
C GLY A 439 0.46 24.17 -8.01
N SER A 440 0.68 24.78 -6.84
CA SER A 440 1.99 24.88 -6.19
C SER A 440 2.37 23.63 -5.40
N MET A 441 1.36 22.93 -4.87
CA MET A 441 1.49 21.69 -4.08
C MET A 441 0.13 21.01 -3.95
N MET A 442 0.10 19.83 -3.32
CA MET A 442 -1.13 19.09 -3.04
C MET A 442 -1.07 18.46 -1.66
N VAL A 443 -1.92 18.91 -0.71
CA VAL A 443 -2.11 18.32 0.61
C VAL A 443 -3.58 17.93 0.77
N GLY A 444 -3.87 16.78 1.39
CA GLY A 444 -5.23 16.35 1.66
C GLY A 444 -5.81 17.01 2.92
N TYR A 445 -7.14 17.05 3.02
CA TYR A 445 -7.84 17.34 4.27
C TYR A 445 -9.00 16.39 4.47
N GLN A 446 -9.46 16.24 5.70
CA GLN A 446 -10.59 15.42 6.08
C GLN A 446 -11.08 15.72 7.49
N PRO A 447 -12.32 15.37 7.83
CA PRO A 447 -12.78 15.27 9.22
C PRO A 447 -12.29 13.94 9.83
N HIS A 448 -12.38 13.84 11.17
CA HIS A 448 -12.17 12.59 11.89
C HIS A 448 -13.00 12.63 13.18
N GLY A 449 -14.00 11.76 13.28
CA GLY A 449 -15.01 11.84 14.33
C GLY A 449 -15.67 13.22 14.34
N GLU A 450 -15.77 13.84 15.50
CA GLU A 450 -16.34 15.18 15.69
C GLU A 450 -15.34 16.33 15.44
N LYS A 451 -14.08 16.01 15.10
CA LYS A 451 -13.04 17.00 14.87
C LYS A 451 -13.29 17.80 13.60
N ALA A 452 -13.03 19.10 13.64
CA ALA A 452 -13.04 19.95 12.44
C ALA A 452 -12.07 19.42 11.38
N ASN A 453 -12.35 19.72 10.10
CA ASN A 453 -11.45 19.39 9.00
C ASN A 453 -10.01 19.82 9.31
N PHE A 454 -9.08 18.90 9.15
CA PHE A 454 -7.64 19.13 9.31
C PHE A 454 -6.89 18.68 8.07
N PHE A 455 -5.71 19.23 7.86
CA PHE A 455 -4.80 18.76 6.83
C PHE A 455 -4.19 17.43 7.22
N ARG A 456 -4.14 16.50 6.25
CA ARG A 456 -3.37 15.27 6.35
C ARG A 456 -2.30 15.29 5.26
N MET A 457 -1.06 15.44 5.66
CA MET A 457 0.10 15.44 4.78
C MET A 457 0.82 14.09 4.87
N ILE A 458 1.10 13.48 3.72
CA ILE A 458 1.76 12.18 3.60
C ILE A 458 3.14 12.38 3.00
N ILE A 459 4.19 11.97 3.71
CA ILE A 459 5.57 12.12 3.25
C ILE A 459 6.12 10.75 2.81
N ILE A 460 6.42 10.61 1.52
CA ILE A 460 6.93 9.37 0.93
C ILE A 460 8.19 9.64 0.09
N SER A 461 8.16 10.68 -0.75
CA SER A 461 9.19 10.91 -1.76
C SER A 461 10.58 11.12 -1.14
N PRO A 462 11.62 10.40 -1.60
CA PRO A 462 13.00 10.61 -1.16
C PRO A 462 13.60 11.92 -1.66
N GLN A 463 12.95 12.58 -2.62
CA GLN A 463 13.39 13.87 -3.18
C GLN A 463 13.00 15.07 -2.30
N VAL A 464 12.10 14.86 -1.34
CA VAL A 464 11.61 15.92 -0.46
C VAL A 464 12.70 16.37 0.52
N SER A 465 12.89 17.67 0.62
CA SER A 465 13.84 18.35 1.50
C SER A 465 13.16 19.08 2.66
N ARG A 466 13.94 19.56 3.63
CA ARG A 466 13.45 20.47 4.69
C ARG A 466 12.86 21.73 4.10
N GLN A 467 13.49 22.31 3.07
CA GLN A 467 12.99 23.48 2.37
C GLN A 467 11.60 23.28 1.75
N ASP A 468 11.29 22.06 1.28
CA ASP A 468 9.95 21.72 0.80
C ASP A 468 8.94 21.68 1.95
N MET A 469 9.35 21.23 3.15
CA MET A 469 8.49 21.25 4.34
C MET A 469 8.18 22.67 4.78
N ASP A 470 9.19 23.53 4.82
CA ASP A 470 9.04 24.94 5.13
C ASP A 470 8.14 25.65 4.12
N PHE A 471 8.38 25.41 2.82
CA PHE A 471 7.53 25.91 1.74
C PHE A 471 6.06 25.52 1.91
N VAL A 472 5.77 24.29 2.30
CA VAL A 472 4.38 23.83 2.49
C VAL A 472 3.67 24.65 3.57
N LEU A 473 4.33 24.90 4.71
CA LEU A 473 3.74 25.67 5.80
C LEU A 473 3.57 27.14 5.40
N ASP A 474 4.57 27.75 4.74
CA ASP A 474 4.49 29.11 4.23
C ASP A 474 3.38 29.26 3.19
N GLU A 475 3.24 28.28 2.29
CA GLU A 475 2.22 28.30 1.26
C GLU A 475 0.80 28.13 1.83
N ILE A 476 0.60 27.26 2.83
CA ILE A 476 -0.68 27.13 3.55
C ILE A 476 -1.03 28.46 4.22
N HIS A 477 -0.05 29.11 4.88
CA HIS A 477 -0.26 30.43 5.47
C HIS A 477 -0.66 31.45 4.42
N ASN A 478 0.09 31.54 3.31
CA ASN A 478 -0.20 32.49 2.23
C ASN A 478 -1.56 32.29 1.58
N LEU A 479 -2.01 31.03 1.46
CA LEU A 479 -3.31 30.67 0.88
C LEU A 479 -4.47 30.87 1.87
N GLY A 480 -4.20 31.03 3.18
CA GLY A 480 -5.24 31.07 4.22
C GLY A 480 -5.25 32.31 5.11
N LYS A 481 -4.28 33.22 5.00
CA LYS A 481 -4.12 34.36 5.93
C LYS A 481 -5.24 35.39 5.92
N ASP A 482 -6.05 35.42 4.87
CA ASP A 482 -7.20 36.31 4.68
C ASP A 482 -8.54 35.69 5.06
N LEU A 483 -8.56 34.43 5.54
CA LEU A 483 -9.76 33.71 5.95
C LEU A 483 -10.25 34.10 7.35
#